data_2ccf540359e73b4d7ce641c66a0fea84
#
_entry.id   2ccf540359e73b4d7ce641c66a0fea84
#
_cell.length_a   1.000
_cell.length_b   1.000
_cell.length_c   1.000
_cell.angle_alpha   90.00
_cell.angle_beta   90.00
_cell.angle_gamma   90.00
#
_symmetry.space_group_name_H-M   'P 1'
#
loop_
_entity.id
_entity.type
_entity.pdbx_description
1 polymer ?
#
loop_
_entity_poly.entity_id
_entity_poly.type
_entity_poly.pdbx_seq_one_letter_code
_entity_poly.pdbx_strand_id
1 'polypeptide(L)'
;MDKKKVKRFIGKSVAVLAVAFAILSIVSKRKKRDTVYDNEPEQKNPLEGKKVIFVEDENDRENADGIRGHLEAIGDCDHKPSFYERYIKRGIDIVLSFGGLVVLSPVFAVTALAIKIEDPGPVFFTQKRVGRNKKYFKLHKFRSMKMCTPHDVPTHMLDNPDQYITKVGKFIRAHSLDELPQIWDIFVGNMSVIGPRPGLWNQDLLTAERDKYGANDVKPGLTGWAQINGRDELEIPDKAKLDGEYVKKLGPIMDAKVFLGSLHVFGKDDSVVEGGTGEMKKTQTKSTLDAKKKILVVCQYYKPEPFRVSDICEEMVRRGHEVQVVTGYPNYPEGIIYEGYGKGKHIDEVINGVRVHRCYTIPRQTGSIKRLLNYYSYAASSTAYVLSKDCVASDGKPFDVVFCNQL
;
A
#
# COMPACT_ATOMS: atom_id res chain seq x y z
N MET A 1 -31.93 -27.14 -4.14
CA MET A 1 -32.42 -25.81 -4.52
C MET A 1 -33.11 -25.96 -5.89
N ASP A 2 -34.39 -25.57 -5.96
CA ASP A 2 -35.21 -25.82 -7.15
C ASP A 2 -34.68 -25.02 -8.38
N LYS A 3 -34.31 -25.74 -9.45
CA LYS A 3 -33.79 -25.17 -10.71
C LYS A 3 -34.72 -24.08 -11.32
N LYS A 4 -36.03 -24.17 -11.08
CA LYS A 4 -37.01 -23.18 -11.50
C LYS A 4 -36.89 -21.86 -10.70
N LYS A 5 -36.62 -21.93 -9.39
CA LYS A 5 -36.41 -20.75 -8.54
C LYS A 5 -35.13 -20.01 -8.92
N VAL A 6 -34.04 -20.75 -9.22
CA VAL A 6 -32.77 -20.17 -9.67
C VAL A 6 -32.90 -19.48 -11.02
N LYS A 7 -33.55 -20.12 -12.01
CA LYS A 7 -33.79 -19.48 -13.34
C LYS A 7 -34.66 -18.23 -13.19
N ARG A 8 -35.65 -18.23 -12.31
CA ARG A 8 -36.53 -17.06 -12.07
C ARG A 8 -35.80 -15.92 -11.34
N PHE A 9 -34.86 -16.26 -10.46
CA PHE A 9 -34.01 -15.29 -9.78
C PHE A 9 -33.03 -14.64 -10.76
N ILE A 10 -32.33 -15.44 -11.55
CA ILE A 10 -31.41 -14.97 -12.60
C ILE A 10 -32.14 -14.08 -13.63
N GLY A 11 -33.32 -14.51 -14.11
CA GLY A 11 -34.12 -13.72 -15.04
C GLY A 11 -34.58 -12.37 -14.49
N LYS A 12 -34.94 -12.31 -13.20
CA LYS A 12 -35.30 -11.03 -12.54
C LYS A 12 -34.07 -10.15 -12.36
N SER A 13 -32.92 -10.69 -12.00
CA SER A 13 -31.67 -9.93 -11.83
C SER A 13 -31.18 -9.36 -13.16
N VAL A 14 -31.27 -10.12 -14.25
CA VAL A 14 -30.92 -9.65 -15.60
C VAL A 14 -31.89 -8.55 -16.06
N ALA A 15 -33.16 -8.68 -15.78
CA ALA A 15 -34.17 -7.65 -16.13
C ALA A 15 -33.95 -6.35 -15.34
N VAL A 16 -33.60 -6.45 -14.04
CA VAL A 16 -33.28 -5.29 -13.20
C VAL A 16 -31.99 -4.61 -13.70
N LEU A 17 -30.97 -5.39 -14.09
CA LEU A 17 -29.74 -4.85 -14.71
C LEU A 17 -30.02 -4.15 -16.03
N ALA A 18 -30.83 -4.73 -16.90
CA ALA A 18 -31.18 -4.14 -18.19
C ALA A 18 -31.96 -2.82 -17.99
N VAL A 19 -32.88 -2.78 -17.02
CA VAL A 19 -33.63 -1.57 -16.67
C VAL A 19 -32.71 -0.53 -16.02
N ALA A 20 -31.82 -0.92 -15.08
CA ALA A 20 -30.86 -0.02 -14.48
C ALA A 20 -29.87 0.54 -15.51
N PHE A 21 -29.41 -0.29 -16.44
CA PHE A 21 -28.54 0.14 -17.55
C PHE A 21 -29.27 1.07 -18.54
N ALA A 22 -30.54 0.80 -18.84
CA ALA A 22 -31.38 1.67 -19.67
C ALA A 22 -31.64 3.02 -18.96
N ILE A 23 -31.93 3.01 -17.68
CA ILE A 23 -32.11 4.24 -16.87
C ILE A 23 -30.79 5.02 -16.79
N LEU A 24 -29.66 4.36 -16.53
CA LEU A 24 -28.33 4.98 -16.52
C LEU A 24 -27.95 5.56 -17.89
N SER A 25 -28.24 4.87 -18.98
CA SER A 25 -27.98 5.39 -20.33
C SER A 25 -28.92 6.54 -20.73
N ILE A 26 -30.16 6.55 -20.28
CA ILE A 26 -31.09 7.66 -20.50
C ILE A 26 -30.73 8.88 -19.66
N VAL A 27 -30.34 8.67 -18.39
CA VAL A 27 -29.88 9.74 -17.50
C VAL A 27 -28.54 10.31 -17.95
N SER A 28 -27.64 9.47 -18.47
CA SER A 28 -26.34 9.87 -19.04
C SER A 28 -26.53 10.69 -20.35
N LYS A 29 -27.51 10.36 -21.18
CA LYS A 29 -27.79 11.13 -22.40
C LYS A 29 -28.45 12.49 -22.15
N ARG A 30 -29.06 12.70 -20.97
CA ARG A 30 -29.86 13.92 -20.70
C ARG A 30 -29.11 15.12 -20.16
N LYS A 31 -27.83 15.02 -19.79
CA LYS A 31 -26.99 16.18 -19.46
C LYS A 31 -25.51 15.84 -19.69
N LYS A 32 -24.95 16.24 -20.84
CA LYS A 32 -23.55 16.67 -20.86
C LYS A 32 -23.44 17.87 -19.91
N ARG A 33 -23.26 17.60 -18.63
CA ARG A 33 -22.60 18.54 -17.75
C ARG A 33 -21.13 18.31 -17.97
N ASP A 34 -20.44 19.33 -18.46
CA ASP A 34 -18.99 19.42 -18.39
C ASP A 34 -18.58 19.28 -16.92
N THR A 35 -18.39 18.05 -16.49
CA THR A 35 -17.84 17.76 -15.18
C THR A 35 -16.34 17.62 -15.41
N VAL A 36 -15.57 18.24 -14.53
CA VAL A 36 -14.09 18.22 -14.53
C VAL A 36 -13.54 16.77 -14.62
N TYR A 37 -14.35 15.76 -14.27
CA TYR A 37 -14.03 14.33 -14.36
C TYR A 37 -14.02 13.75 -15.78
N ASP A 38 -14.63 14.39 -16.78
CA ASP A 38 -14.79 13.82 -18.13
C ASP A 38 -13.84 14.43 -19.17
N ASN A 39 -13.14 15.52 -18.85
CA ASN A 39 -12.46 16.37 -19.83
C ASN A 39 -10.95 16.15 -19.96
N GLU A 40 -10.34 15.18 -19.29
CA GLU A 40 -8.99 14.79 -19.69
C GLU A 40 -9.06 14.01 -21.01
N PRO A 41 -8.51 14.55 -22.12
CA PRO A 41 -8.40 13.77 -23.36
C PRO A 41 -7.67 12.48 -23.06
N GLU A 42 -8.04 11.38 -23.72
CA GLU A 42 -7.30 10.12 -23.69
C GLU A 42 -5.89 10.37 -24.23
N GLN A 43 -5.00 10.86 -23.38
CA GLN A 43 -3.60 10.98 -23.73
C GLN A 43 -3.02 9.58 -23.81
N LYS A 44 -2.64 9.19 -25.02
CA LYS A 44 -1.84 7.99 -25.21
C LYS A 44 -0.52 8.15 -24.45
N ASN A 45 -0.10 7.12 -23.76
CA ASN A 45 1.22 7.12 -23.17
C ASN A 45 2.27 7.09 -24.29
N PRO A 46 3.17 8.09 -24.40
CA PRO A 46 4.23 8.08 -25.40
C PRO A 46 5.20 6.89 -25.24
N LEU A 47 5.23 6.29 -24.06
CA LEU A 47 6.06 5.16 -23.70
C LEU A 47 5.32 3.81 -23.80
N GLU A 48 4.11 3.79 -24.41
CA GLU A 48 3.36 2.55 -24.63
C GLU A 48 4.17 1.57 -25.49
N GLY A 49 4.34 0.32 -24.98
CA GLY A 49 5.11 -0.72 -25.64
C GLY A 49 6.63 -0.59 -25.55
N LYS A 50 7.15 0.41 -24.86
CA LYS A 50 8.58 0.62 -24.66
C LYS A 50 9.03 0.12 -23.28
N LYS A 51 10.24 -0.38 -23.16
CA LYS A 51 10.95 -0.53 -21.89
C LYS A 51 11.51 0.81 -21.45
N VAL A 52 11.44 1.09 -20.16
CA VAL A 52 11.81 2.40 -19.62
C VAL A 52 12.74 2.27 -18.43
N ILE A 53 13.55 3.30 -18.25
CA ILE A 53 14.32 3.57 -17.03
C ILE A 53 13.90 4.91 -16.45
N PHE A 54 14.14 5.10 -15.15
CA PHE A 54 13.96 6.37 -14.49
C PHE A 54 15.28 7.13 -14.48
N VAL A 55 15.25 8.39 -14.92
CA VAL A 55 16.38 9.30 -14.90
C VAL A 55 16.05 10.41 -13.94
N GLU A 56 16.86 10.55 -12.88
CA GLU A 56 16.72 11.64 -11.91
C GLU A 56 17.19 12.96 -12.55
N ASP A 57 16.35 13.99 -12.46
CA ASP A 57 16.68 15.36 -12.87
C ASP A 57 16.08 16.35 -11.86
N GLU A 58 16.93 17.13 -11.22
CA GLU A 58 16.53 18.13 -10.22
C GLU A 58 15.66 19.26 -10.81
N ASN A 59 15.71 19.47 -12.12
CA ASN A 59 14.92 20.48 -12.83
C ASN A 59 13.52 19.99 -13.20
N ASP A 60 13.26 18.69 -13.10
CA ASP A 60 11.97 18.11 -13.38
C ASP A 60 10.97 18.36 -12.26
N ARG A 61 9.69 18.17 -12.58
CA ARG A 61 8.63 18.19 -11.58
C ARG A 61 8.72 16.94 -10.70
N GLU A 62 8.41 17.13 -9.43
CA GLU A 62 8.22 16.02 -8.52
C GLU A 62 7.04 15.14 -8.97
N ASN A 63 7.27 13.85 -9.11
CA ASN A 63 6.26 12.88 -9.49
C ASN A 63 5.52 12.34 -8.24
N ALA A 64 4.55 11.44 -8.43
CA ALA A 64 3.78 10.88 -7.32
C ALA A 64 4.59 9.94 -6.40
N ASP A 65 5.81 9.58 -6.78
CA ASP A 65 6.75 8.82 -5.94
C ASP A 65 7.61 9.74 -5.06
N GLY A 66 7.41 11.07 -5.15
CA GLY A 66 8.14 12.07 -4.35
C GLY A 66 9.58 12.32 -4.83
N ILE A 67 9.90 11.97 -6.08
CA ILE A 67 11.24 12.11 -6.67
C ILE A 67 11.12 12.95 -7.95
N ARG A 68 12.13 13.76 -8.23
CA ARG A 68 12.21 14.55 -9.48
C ARG A 68 12.93 13.73 -10.53
N GLY A 69 12.37 13.71 -11.73
CA GLY A 69 12.90 12.97 -12.85
C GLY A 69 11.83 12.55 -13.84
N HIS A 70 12.23 11.83 -14.87
CA HIS A 70 11.37 11.37 -15.95
C HIS A 70 11.71 9.96 -16.43
N LEU A 71 10.81 9.39 -17.22
CA LEU A 71 11.02 8.09 -17.85
C LEU A 71 11.67 8.25 -19.23
N GLU A 72 12.74 7.50 -19.48
CA GLU A 72 13.35 7.37 -20.78
C GLU A 72 13.15 5.97 -21.35
N ALA A 73 12.86 5.88 -22.68
CA ALA A 73 12.71 4.62 -23.37
C ALA A 73 14.08 4.02 -23.70
N ILE A 74 14.29 2.75 -23.35
CA ILE A 74 15.55 2.01 -23.63
C ILE A 74 15.38 0.83 -24.60
N GLY A 75 14.16 0.51 -25.02
CA GLY A 75 13.88 -0.61 -25.90
C GLY A 75 12.38 -0.88 -26.03
N ASP A 76 12.04 -2.01 -26.64
CA ASP A 76 10.66 -2.47 -26.79
C ASP A 76 10.31 -3.55 -25.75
N CYS A 77 9.02 -3.67 -25.42
CA CYS A 77 8.53 -4.76 -24.58
C CYS A 77 8.50 -6.07 -25.36
N ASP A 78 9.13 -7.12 -24.81
CA ASP A 78 9.29 -8.42 -25.49
C ASP A 78 8.33 -9.51 -24.97
N HIS A 79 7.44 -9.19 -24.02
CA HIS A 79 6.55 -10.19 -23.43
C HIS A 79 5.57 -10.77 -24.44
N LYS A 80 5.66 -12.08 -24.64
CA LYS A 80 4.70 -12.86 -25.46
C LYS A 80 3.76 -13.59 -24.51
N PRO A 81 2.44 -13.24 -24.52
CA PRO A 81 1.48 -13.91 -23.65
C PRO A 81 1.41 -15.41 -23.95
N SER A 82 1.48 -16.22 -22.89
CA SER A 82 1.29 -17.66 -22.99
C SER A 82 -0.15 -18.02 -23.39
N PHE A 83 -0.37 -19.29 -23.81
CA PHE A 83 -1.72 -19.80 -24.09
C PHE A 83 -2.65 -19.62 -22.87
N TYR A 84 -2.11 -19.91 -21.66
CA TYR A 84 -2.84 -19.70 -20.42
C TYR A 84 -3.30 -18.24 -20.25
N GLU A 85 -2.38 -17.29 -20.39
CA GLU A 85 -2.66 -15.86 -20.21
C GLU A 85 -3.69 -15.35 -21.23
N ARG A 86 -3.54 -15.78 -22.50
CA ARG A 86 -4.36 -15.29 -23.62
C ARG A 86 -5.80 -15.79 -23.57
N TYR A 87 -6.01 -17.07 -23.22
CA TYR A 87 -7.30 -17.73 -23.35
C TYR A 87 -7.89 -18.16 -22.01
N ILE A 88 -7.16 -18.94 -21.21
CA ILE A 88 -7.71 -19.55 -19.99
C ILE A 88 -7.93 -18.48 -18.92
N LYS A 89 -6.88 -17.72 -18.58
CA LYS A 89 -6.96 -16.65 -17.62
C LYS A 89 -8.00 -15.60 -18.01
N ARG A 90 -8.01 -15.21 -19.29
CA ARG A 90 -9.01 -14.26 -19.80
C ARG A 90 -10.43 -14.82 -19.73
N GLY A 91 -10.64 -16.08 -20.01
CA GLY A 91 -11.94 -16.75 -19.86
C GLY A 91 -12.42 -16.73 -18.40
N ILE A 92 -11.52 -17.04 -17.45
CA ILE A 92 -11.81 -16.97 -16.02
C ILE A 92 -12.15 -15.53 -15.62
N ASP A 93 -11.37 -14.54 -16.05
CA ASP A 93 -11.63 -13.12 -15.79
C ASP A 93 -13.04 -12.69 -16.23
N ILE A 94 -13.45 -13.09 -17.45
CA ILE A 94 -14.78 -12.77 -17.97
C ILE A 94 -15.88 -13.43 -17.15
N VAL A 95 -15.75 -14.72 -16.85
CA VAL A 95 -16.76 -15.45 -16.10
C VAL A 95 -16.92 -14.90 -14.68
N LEU A 96 -15.80 -14.67 -13.98
CA LEU A 96 -15.83 -14.14 -12.61
C LEU A 96 -16.34 -12.69 -12.57
N SER A 97 -15.89 -11.84 -13.49
CA SER A 97 -16.33 -10.44 -13.51
C SER A 97 -17.80 -10.32 -13.94
N PHE A 98 -18.26 -11.07 -14.92
CA PHE A 98 -19.67 -11.10 -15.28
C PHE A 98 -20.55 -11.60 -14.12
N GLY A 99 -20.16 -12.71 -13.50
CA GLY A 99 -20.85 -13.24 -12.33
C GLY A 99 -20.86 -12.23 -11.17
N GLY A 100 -19.73 -11.57 -10.91
CA GLY A 100 -19.61 -10.50 -9.91
C GLY A 100 -20.53 -9.31 -10.21
N LEU A 101 -20.58 -8.83 -11.45
CA LEU A 101 -21.48 -7.74 -11.84
C LEU A 101 -22.95 -8.10 -11.63
N VAL A 102 -23.35 -9.35 -11.94
CA VAL A 102 -24.72 -9.81 -11.74
C VAL A 102 -25.06 -9.93 -10.25
N VAL A 103 -24.23 -10.61 -9.47
CA VAL A 103 -24.46 -10.87 -8.05
C VAL A 103 -24.42 -9.61 -7.21
N LEU A 104 -23.46 -8.72 -7.48
CA LEU A 104 -23.27 -7.48 -6.73
C LEU A 104 -24.11 -6.31 -7.26
N SER A 105 -24.92 -6.51 -8.31
CA SER A 105 -25.78 -5.45 -8.86
C SER A 105 -26.67 -4.74 -7.84
N PRO A 106 -27.27 -5.42 -6.81
CA PRO A 106 -28.02 -4.72 -5.78
C PRO A 106 -27.14 -3.81 -4.92
N VAL A 107 -25.91 -4.25 -4.61
CA VAL A 107 -24.93 -3.45 -3.85
C VAL A 107 -24.54 -2.22 -4.66
N PHE A 108 -24.27 -2.37 -5.97
CA PHE A 108 -24.00 -1.25 -6.86
C PHE A 108 -25.15 -0.23 -6.86
N ALA A 109 -26.39 -0.71 -6.95
CA ALA A 109 -27.57 0.18 -6.98
C ALA A 109 -27.75 0.95 -5.66
N VAL A 110 -27.62 0.27 -4.52
CA VAL A 110 -27.72 0.88 -3.18
C VAL A 110 -26.62 1.90 -2.96
N THR A 111 -25.37 1.54 -3.28
CA THR A 111 -24.22 2.43 -3.13
C THR A 111 -24.36 3.66 -4.05
N ALA A 112 -24.76 3.45 -5.30
CA ALA A 112 -24.98 4.54 -6.25
C ALA A 112 -26.08 5.52 -5.77
N LEU A 113 -27.17 4.99 -5.22
CA LEU A 113 -28.24 5.80 -4.68
C LEU A 113 -27.79 6.58 -3.43
N ALA A 114 -27.07 5.94 -2.51
CA ALA A 114 -26.53 6.57 -1.31
C ALA A 114 -25.60 7.75 -1.66
N ILE A 115 -24.67 7.55 -2.61
CA ILE A 115 -23.78 8.61 -3.09
C ILE A 115 -24.58 9.78 -3.69
N LYS A 116 -25.60 9.48 -4.50
CA LYS A 116 -26.45 10.49 -5.14
C LYS A 116 -27.28 11.32 -4.17
N ILE A 117 -27.73 10.69 -3.07
CA ILE A 117 -28.53 11.37 -2.04
C ILE A 117 -27.64 12.28 -1.20
N GLU A 118 -26.44 11.82 -0.80
CA GLU A 118 -25.57 12.58 0.09
C GLU A 118 -24.92 13.77 -0.63
N ASP A 119 -24.41 13.55 -1.83
CA ASP A 119 -23.71 14.58 -2.62
C ASP A 119 -24.08 14.44 -4.11
N PRO A 120 -25.04 15.23 -4.61
CA PRO A 120 -25.50 15.14 -5.99
C PRO A 120 -24.39 15.36 -7.01
N GLY A 121 -24.18 14.38 -7.91
CA GLY A 121 -23.13 14.39 -8.92
C GLY A 121 -22.92 13.02 -9.57
N PRO A 122 -21.79 12.77 -10.27
CA PRO A 122 -21.47 11.48 -10.82
C PRO A 122 -21.28 10.45 -9.70
N VAL A 123 -21.72 9.22 -9.94
CA VAL A 123 -21.60 8.09 -8.99
C VAL A 123 -20.20 7.52 -9.03
N PHE A 124 -19.59 7.50 -10.21
CA PHE A 124 -18.27 6.95 -10.43
C PHE A 124 -17.22 8.06 -10.51
N PHE A 125 -16.08 7.74 -9.96
CA PHE A 125 -14.84 8.47 -10.11
C PHE A 125 -13.90 7.64 -11.00
N THR A 126 -13.21 8.29 -11.92
CA THR A 126 -12.23 7.63 -12.79
C THR A 126 -10.85 8.19 -12.55
N GLN A 127 -9.85 7.32 -12.55
CA GLN A 127 -8.45 7.71 -12.34
C GLN A 127 -7.56 7.08 -13.40
N LYS A 128 -6.70 7.88 -14.01
CA LYS A 128 -5.74 7.41 -15.01
C LYS A 128 -4.69 6.51 -14.35
N ARG A 129 -4.57 5.29 -14.88
CA ARG A 129 -3.66 4.26 -14.38
C ARG A 129 -2.83 3.64 -15.51
N VAL A 130 -1.69 3.09 -15.12
CA VAL A 130 -0.81 2.32 -16.02
C VAL A 130 -1.35 0.90 -16.16
N GLY A 131 -1.70 0.52 -17.39
CA GLY A 131 -2.14 -0.81 -17.76
C GLY A 131 -1.03 -1.62 -18.42
N ARG A 132 -1.45 -2.72 -19.09
CA ARG A 132 -0.53 -3.59 -19.84
C ARG A 132 0.26 -2.83 -20.88
N ASN A 133 1.57 -3.14 -20.99
CA ASN A 133 2.53 -2.47 -21.87
C ASN A 133 2.54 -0.95 -21.70
N LYS A 134 2.26 -0.48 -20.49
CA LYS A 134 2.19 0.96 -20.14
C LYS A 134 1.09 1.73 -20.85
N LYS A 135 0.09 1.04 -21.45
CA LYS A 135 -1.10 1.69 -21.98
C LYS A 135 -1.90 2.30 -20.84
N TYR A 136 -2.25 3.58 -20.93
CA TYR A 136 -3.12 4.21 -19.96
C TYR A 136 -4.56 3.72 -20.10
N PHE A 137 -5.22 3.57 -18.95
CA PHE A 137 -6.66 3.31 -18.90
C PHE A 137 -7.31 4.07 -17.75
N LYS A 138 -8.61 4.30 -17.81
CA LYS A 138 -9.40 4.90 -16.74
C LYS A 138 -9.87 3.80 -15.80
N LEU A 139 -9.34 3.78 -14.58
CA LEU A 139 -9.78 2.88 -13.50
C LEU A 139 -11.05 3.44 -12.87
N HIS A 140 -12.08 2.61 -12.74
CA HIS A 140 -13.36 3.03 -12.16
C HIS A 140 -13.44 2.72 -10.67
N LYS A 141 -13.87 3.71 -9.90
CA LYS A 141 -14.21 3.58 -8.48
C LYS A 141 -15.54 4.24 -8.19
N PHE A 142 -16.19 3.88 -7.08
CA PHE A 142 -17.29 4.73 -6.57
C PHE A 142 -16.72 6.03 -6.02
N ARG A 143 -17.42 7.12 -6.24
CA ARG A 143 -17.05 8.42 -5.69
C ARG A 143 -17.22 8.42 -4.18
N SER A 144 -16.14 8.58 -3.46
CA SER A 144 -16.07 8.64 -2.00
C SER A 144 -15.81 10.04 -1.45
N MET A 145 -15.49 11.01 -2.35
CA MET A 145 -15.16 12.38 -1.99
C MET A 145 -16.22 13.35 -2.55
N LYS A 146 -16.36 14.50 -1.90
CA LYS A 146 -17.30 15.56 -2.29
C LYS A 146 -16.93 16.16 -3.64
N MET A 147 -17.93 16.69 -4.35
CA MET A 147 -17.73 17.39 -5.62
C MET A 147 -16.86 18.66 -5.53
N CYS A 148 -16.74 19.24 -4.35
CA CYS A 148 -15.90 20.41 -4.12
C CYS A 148 -14.42 20.06 -3.88
N THR A 149 -14.03 18.78 -3.91
CA THR A 149 -12.64 18.35 -3.71
C THR A 149 -11.77 18.86 -4.86
N PRO A 150 -10.59 19.47 -4.59
CA PRO A 150 -9.65 19.86 -5.62
C PRO A 150 -9.20 18.64 -6.45
N HIS A 151 -9.22 18.76 -7.78
CA HIS A 151 -8.92 17.64 -8.68
C HIS A 151 -7.44 17.48 -8.99
N ASP A 152 -6.72 18.61 -8.97
CA ASP A 152 -5.34 18.65 -9.40
C ASP A 152 -4.35 18.30 -8.28
N VAL A 153 -4.86 18.04 -7.08
CA VAL A 153 -4.04 17.72 -5.91
C VAL A 153 -4.30 16.27 -5.52
N PRO A 154 -3.26 15.41 -5.46
CA PRO A 154 -3.38 14.06 -4.93
C PRO A 154 -3.96 14.07 -3.51
N THR A 155 -4.77 13.08 -3.15
CA THR A 155 -5.48 13.02 -1.84
C THR A 155 -4.53 13.17 -0.64
N HIS A 156 -3.30 12.68 -0.75
CA HIS A 156 -2.29 12.77 0.31
C HIS A 156 -1.64 14.15 0.44
N MET A 157 -1.79 15.01 -0.56
CA MET A 157 -1.30 16.39 -0.55
C MET A 157 -2.39 17.40 -0.16
N LEU A 158 -3.61 16.92 0.12
CA LEU A 158 -4.70 17.78 0.60
C LEU A 158 -4.52 18.09 2.08
N ASP A 159 -4.60 19.36 2.44
CA ASP A 159 -4.75 19.77 3.83
C ASP A 159 -6.08 19.26 4.38
N ASN A 160 -6.02 18.34 5.37
CA ASN A 160 -7.19 17.69 5.96
C ASN A 160 -8.07 16.93 4.95
N PRO A 161 -7.60 15.83 4.33
CA PRO A 161 -8.37 15.07 3.35
C PRO A 161 -9.72 14.57 3.89
N ASP A 162 -9.83 14.36 5.20
CA ASP A 162 -11.05 13.90 5.87
C ASP A 162 -12.26 14.82 5.71
N GLN A 163 -12.06 16.12 5.53
CA GLN A 163 -13.16 17.07 5.32
C GLN A 163 -13.83 16.93 3.95
N TYR A 164 -13.08 16.37 3.00
CA TYR A 164 -13.57 16.14 1.63
C TYR A 164 -14.22 14.77 1.46
N ILE A 165 -14.05 13.84 2.40
CA ILE A 165 -14.64 12.51 2.33
C ILE A 165 -16.10 12.59 2.82
N THR A 166 -17.04 12.05 2.02
CA THR A 166 -18.46 11.98 2.41
C THR A 166 -18.67 10.93 3.50
N LYS A 167 -19.82 10.93 4.19
CA LYS A 167 -20.14 9.89 5.21
C LYS A 167 -20.28 8.52 4.55
N VAL A 168 -20.98 8.46 3.41
CA VAL A 168 -21.06 7.27 2.56
C VAL A 168 -19.66 6.88 2.08
N GLY A 169 -18.85 7.88 1.68
CA GLY A 169 -17.46 7.69 1.28
C GLY A 169 -16.61 7.02 2.34
N LYS A 170 -16.73 7.44 3.61
CA LYS A 170 -16.02 6.77 4.74
C LYS A 170 -16.43 5.31 4.88
N PHE A 171 -17.71 5.03 4.78
CA PHE A 171 -18.23 3.67 4.88
C PHE A 171 -17.74 2.78 3.73
N ILE A 172 -17.87 3.23 2.48
CA ILE A 172 -17.49 2.43 1.30
C ILE A 172 -15.97 2.19 1.24
N ARG A 173 -15.15 3.16 1.68
CA ARG A 173 -13.68 2.99 1.81
C ARG A 173 -13.33 1.97 2.90
N ALA A 174 -13.94 2.09 4.08
CA ALA A 174 -13.67 1.17 5.19
C ALA A 174 -13.95 -0.30 4.84
N HIS A 175 -14.85 -0.55 3.88
CA HIS A 175 -15.22 -1.89 3.44
C HIS A 175 -14.72 -2.21 2.02
N SER A 176 -13.84 -1.38 1.44
CA SER A 176 -13.32 -1.52 0.07
C SER A 176 -14.42 -1.65 -1.00
N LEU A 177 -15.64 -1.19 -0.71
CA LEU A 177 -16.75 -1.20 -1.66
C LEU A 177 -16.56 -0.18 -2.79
N ASP A 178 -15.78 0.87 -2.55
CA ASP A 178 -15.45 1.87 -3.56
C ASP A 178 -14.65 1.29 -4.73
N GLU A 179 -13.96 0.17 -4.54
CA GLU A 179 -13.20 -0.51 -5.60
C GLU A 179 -14.04 -1.50 -6.43
N LEU A 180 -15.29 -1.81 -6.03
CA LEU A 180 -16.14 -2.75 -6.76
C LEU A 180 -16.33 -2.42 -8.25
N PRO A 181 -16.39 -1.14 -8.70
CA PRO A 181 -16.49 -0.82 -10.11
C PRO A 181 -15.31 -1.32 -10.97
N GLN A 182 -14.15 -1.66 -10.37
CA GLN A 182 -13.03 -2.27 -11.10
C GLN A 182 -13.39 -3.65 -11.72
N ILE A 183 -14.46 -4.30 -11.23
CA ILE A 183 -15.00 -5.52 -11.85
C ILE A 183 -15.41 -5.25 -13.32
N TRP A 184 -15.88 -4.04 -13.63
CA TRP A 184 -16.13 -3.61 -15.01
C TRP A 184 -14.83 -3.51 -15.82
N ASP A 185 -13.76 -2.98 -15.22
CA ASP A 185 -12.45 -2.90 -15.90
C ASP A 185 -11.87 -4.27 -16.21
N ILE A 186 -12.14 -5.27 -15.35
CA ILE A 186 -11.81 -6.67 -15.63
C ILE A 186 -12.66 -7.21 -16.77
N PHE A 187 -13.97 -6.96 -16.75
CA PHE A 187 -14.90 -7.46 -17.77
C PHE A 187 -14.56 -6.93 -19.17
N VAL A 188 -14.26 -5.64 -19.30
CA VAL A 188 -13.88 -5.03 -20.58
C VAL A 188 -12.43 -5.37 -21.01
N GLY A 189 -11.59 -5.84 -20.07
CA GLY A 189 -10.26 -6.36 -20.35
C GLY A 189 -9.11 -5.40 -20.12
N ASN A 190 -9.34 -4.28 -19.48
CA ASN A 190 -8.28 -3.37 -19.01
C ASN A 190 -7.48 -3.98 -17.86
N MET A 191 -8.16 -4.79 -17.03
CA MET A 191 -7.60 -5.46 -15.87
C MET A 191 -7.83 -6.99 -15.94
N SER A 192 -7.25 -7.69 -14.98
CA SER A 192 -7.48 -9.10 -14.64
C SER A 192 -7.89 -9.20 -13.17
N VAL A 193 -8.47 -10.32 -12.74
CA VAL A 193 -8.70 -10.59 -11.32
C VAL A 193 -7.36 -10.62 -10.58
N ILE A 194 -6.35 -11.26 -11.17
CA ILE A 194 -5.03 -11.45 -10.55
C ILE A 194 -3.96 -10.84 -11.44
N GLY A 195 -3.09 -10.02 -10.84
CA GLY A 195 -1.97 -9.35 -11.52
C GLY A 195 -1.35 -8.28 -10.64
N PRO A 196 -0.28 -7.62 -11.09
CA PRO A 196 0.28 -6.46 -10.41
C PRO A 196 -0.75 -5.34 -10.25
N ARG A 197 -0.85 -4.72 -9.08
CA ARG A 197 -1.81 -3.60 -8.86
C ARG A 197 -1.48 -2.43 -9.81
N PRO A 198 -2.47 -1.81 -10.49
CA PRO A 198 -2.19 -0.74 -11.44
C PRO A 198 -1.62 0.50 -10.75
N GLY A 199 -0.42 0.91 -11.14
CA GLY A 199 0.24 2.14 -10.68
C GLY A 199 -0.49 3.39 -11.17
N LEU A 200 -0.29 4.54 -10.48
CA LEU A 200 -0.71 5.84 -11.00
C LEU A 200 0.09 6.17 -12.26
N TRP A 201 -0.49 6.96 -13.13
CA TRP A 201 0.13 7.36 -14.39
C TRP A 201 1.43 8.19 -14.21
N ASN A 202 1.61 8.80 -13.06
CA ASN A 202 2.74 9.64 -12.67
C ASN A 202 3.59 9.01 -11.54
N GLN A 203 3.53 7.69 -11.35
CA GLN A 203 4.45 6.92 -10.53
C GLN A 203 5.59 6.39 -11.41
N ASP A 204 6.51 7.29 -11.73
CA ASP A 204 7.55 7.01 -12.72
C ASP A 204 8.60 6.04 -12.20
N LEU A 205 9.02 6.19 -10.94
CA LEU A 205 9.97 5.26 -10.32
C LEU A 205 9.39 3.84 -10.23
N LEU A 206 8.13 3.70 -9.76
CA LEU A 206 7.46 2.40 -9.70
C LEU A 206 7.37 1.76 -11.10
N THR A 207 7.07 2.56 -12.13
CA THR A 207 6.97 2.09 -13.51
C THR A 207 8.32 1.59 -14.02
N ALA A 208 9.41 2.32 -13.78
CA ALA A 208 10.76 1.92 -14.16
C ALA A 208 11.23 0.68 -13.40
N GLU A 209 11.01 0.61 -12.08
CA GLU A 209 11.39 -0.56 -11.28
C GLU A 209 10.67 -1.83 -11.73
N ARG A 210 9.39 -1.75 -12.07
CA ARG A 210 8.60 -2.86 -12.62
C ARG A 210 9.08 -3.32 -13.99
N ASP A 211 9.57 -2.41 -14.83
CA ASP A 211 10.10 -2.75 -16.15
C ASP A 211 11.35 -3.63 -16.08
N LYS A 212 12.18 -3.50 -15.02
CA LYS A 212 13.32 -4.39 -14.79
C LYS A 212 12.92 -5.85 -14.69
N TYR A 213 11.67 -6.12 -14.32
CA TYR A 213 11.14 -7.47 -14.10
C TYR A 213 10.00 -7.85 -15.06
N GLY A 214 9.66 -6.98 -16.03
CA GLY A 214 8.55 -7.21 -16.98
C GLY A 214 7.16 -7.12 -16.35
N ALA A 215 7.01 -6.52 -15.19
CA ALA A 215 5.73 -6.49 -14.46
C ALA A 215 4.69 -5.55 -15.10
N ASN A 216 5.13 -4.59 -15.93
CA ASN A 216 4.22 -3.74 -16.70
C ASN A 216 3.73 -4.40 -18.01
N ASP A 217 4.30 -5.54 -18.42
CA ASP A 217 3.98 -6.18 -19.69
C ASP A 217 2.74 -7.08 -19.63
N VAL A 218 2.25 -7.34 -18.41
CA VAL A 218 1.03 -8.12 -18.16
C VAL A 218 -0.13 -7.22 -17.76
N LYS A 219 -1.37 -7.74 -17.76
CA LYS A 219 -2.53 -6.99 -17.30
C LYS A 219 -2.44 -6.75 -15.80
N PRO A 220 -2.72 -5.51 -15.34
CA PRO A 220 -2.83 -5.24 -13.91
C PRO A 220 -4.00 -6.01 -13.29
N GLY A 221 -3.88 -6.32 -12.00
CA GLY A 221 -4.86 -7.09 -11.24
C GLY A 221 -5.64 -6.29 -10.21
N LEU A 222 -6.80 -6.82 -9.83
CA LEU A 222 -7.54 -6.38 -8.65
C LEU A 222 -6.79 -6.81 -7.38
N THR A 223 -6.21 -8.02 -7.40
CA THR A 223 -5.29 -8.53 -6.39
C THR A 223 -4.04 -9.09 -7.05
N GLY A 224 -2.94 -9.19 -6.29
CA GLY A 224 -1.65 -9.64 -6.82
C GLY A 224 -0.70 -10.17 -5.77
N TRP A 225 0.42 -10.71 -6.23
CA TRP A 225 1.42 -11.34 -5.37
C TRP A 225 2.02 -10.36 -4.36
N ALA A 226 2.37 -9.14 -4.77
CA ALA A 226 2.86 -8.11 -3.86
C ALA A 226 1.80 -7.71 -2.83
N GLN A 227 0.51 -7.66 -3.21
CA GLN A 227 -0.57 -7.28 -2.30
C GLN A 227 -0.80 -8.29 -1.17
N ILE A 228 -0.66 -9.59 -1.43
CA ILE A 228 -0.81 -10.62 -0.38
C ILE A 228 0.44 -10.81 0.49
N ASN A 229 1.60 -10.25 0.07
CA ASN A 229 2.88 -10.38 0.77
C ASN A 229 3.37 -9.08 1.43
N GLY A 230 2.54 -8.05 1.58
CA GLY A 230 2.92 -6.83 2.29
C GLY A 230 2.14 -5.58 1.88
N ARG A 231 1.25 -5.68 0.87
CA ARG A 231 0.35 -4.60 0.42
C ARG A 231 1.10 -3.29 0.10
N ASP A 232 0.58 -2.18 0.63
CA ASP A 232 1.07 -0.82 0.37
C ASP A 232 2.25 -0.43 1.25
N GLU A 233 2.59 -1.23 2.25
CA GLU A 233 3.75 -1.02 3.15
C GLU A 233 5.10 -1.37 2.51
N LEU A 234 5.07 -2.09 1.37
CA LEU A 234 6.29 -2.46 0.65
C LEU A 234 6.93 -1.25 -0.03
N GLU A 235 8.24 -1.14 0.10
CA GLU A 235 9.02 -0.19 -0.69
C GLU A 235 8.91 -0.50 -2.20
N ILE A 236 9.09 0.51 -3.04
CA ILE A 236 8.92 0.39 -4.50
C ILE A 236 9.77 -0.74 -5.09
N PRO A 237 11.07 -0.91 -4.75
CA PRO A 237 11.89 -2.00 -5.27
C PRO A 237 11.37 -3.39 -4.88
N ASP A 238 10.95 -3.58 -3.64
CA ASP A 238 10.42 -4.87 -3.16
C ASP A 238 9.08 -5.20 -3.80
N LYS A 239 8.21 -4.20 -3.94
CA LYS A 239 6.95 -4.34 -4.67
C LYS A 239 7.19 -4.76 -6.12
N ALA A 240 8.10 -4.10 -6.82
CA ALA A 240 8.45 -4.41 -8.20
C ALA A 240 9.06 -5.82 -8.34
N LYS A 241 9.88 -6.24 -7.39
CA LYS A 241 10.46 -7.59 -7.36
C LYS A 241 9.40 -8.68 -7.18
N LEU A 242 8.46 -8.50 -6.25
CA LEU A 242 7.34 -9.42 -6.03
C LEU A 242 6.41 -9.48 -7.26
N ASP A 243 6.11 -8.34 -7.87
CA ASP A 243 5.37 -8.29 -9.13
C ASP A 243 6.11 -9.04 -10.24
N GLY A 244 7.44 -8.93 -10.29
CA GLY A 244 8.29 -9.69 -11.22
C GLY A 244 8.31 -11.19 -10.93
N GLU A 245 8.29 -11.62 -9.67
CA GLU A 245 8.15 -13.03 -9.30
C GLU A 245 6.83 -13.61 -9.81
N TYR A 246 5.74 -12.84 -9.68
CA TYR A 246 4.46 -13.23 -10.23
C TYR A 246 4.54 -13.44 -11.74
N VAL A 247 5.12 -12.50 -12.48
CA VAL A 247 5.23 -12.59 -13.96
C VAL A 247 6.06 -13.81 -14.39
N LYS A 248 7.19 -14.06 -13.72
CA LYS A 248 8.04 -15.23 -14.01
C LYS A 248 7.32 -16.57 -13.79
N LYS A 249 6.39 -16.62 -12.81
CA LYS A 249 5.64 -17.83 -12.44
C LYS A 249 4.20 -17.81 -12.93
N LEU A 250 3.85 -16.86 -13.82
CA LEU A 250 2.48 -16.66 -14.30
C LEU A 250 1.91 -17.95 -14.88
N GLY A 251 0.85 -18.44 -14.27
CA GLY A 251 0.20 -19.71 -14.60
C GLY A 251 -0.92 -20.06 -13.62
N PRO A 252 -1.66 -21.17 -13.86
CA PRO A 252 -2.84 -21.51 -13.06
C PRO A 252 -2.51 -21.74 -11.59
N ILE A 253 -1.34 -22.29 -11.26
CA ILE A 253 -0.92 -22.56 -9.88
C ILE A 253 -0.64 -21.24 -9.15
N MET A 254 0.06 -20.32 -9.81
CA MET A 254 0.37 -19.02 -9.21
C MET A 254 -0.89 -18.18 -9.01
N ASP A 255 -1.79 -18.17 -9.99
CA ASP A 255 -3.07 -17.47 -9.87
C ASP A 255 -3.94 -18.08 -8.75
N ALA A 256 -4.02 -19.41 -8.64
CA ALA A 256 -4.72 -20.06 -7.54
C ALA A 256 -4.12 -19.70 -6.17
N LYS A 257 -2.79 -19.67 -6.07
CA LYS A 257 -2.09 -19.28 -4.83
C LYS A 257 -2.39 -17.83 -4.41
N VAL A 258 -2.37 -16.91 -5.36
CA VAL A 258 -2.71 -15.49 -5.10
C VAL A 258 -4.18 -15.36 -4.72
N PHE A 259 -5.08 -16.06 -5.41
CA PHE A 259 -6.52 -16.03 -5.11
C PHE A 259 -6.81 -16.51 -3.69
N LEU A 260 -6.27 -17.67 -3.30
CA LEU A 260 -6.44 -18.22 -1.95
C LEU A 260 -5.81 -17.31 -0.88
N GLY A 261 -4.62 -16.78 -1.16
CA GLY A 261 -3.96 -15.80 -0.28
C GLY A 261 -4.80 -14.54 -0.08
N SER A 262 -5.47 -14.06 -1.13
CA SER A 262 -6.34 -12.89 -1.04
C SER A 262 -7.55 -13.13 -0.12
N LEU A 263 -8.16 -14.31 -0.16
CA LEU A 263 -9.28 -14.65 0.73
C LEU A 263 -8.87 -14.62 2.21
N HIS A 264 -7.64 -15.04 2.52
CA HIS A 264 -7.10 -15.01 3.88
C HIS A 264 -6.84 -13.57 4.37
N VAL A 265 -6.43 -12.70 3.47
CA VAL A 265 -6.15 -11.29 3.78
C VAL A 265 -7.44 -10.48 3.97
N PHE A 266 -8.50 -10.78 3.23
CA PHE A 266 -9.81 -10.13 3.43
C PHE A 266 -10.50 -10.53 4.75
N GLY A 267 -10.09 -11.62 5.39
CA GLY A 267 -10.63 -12.07 6.69
C GLY A 267 -9.94 -11.45 7.91
N LYS A 268 -8.83 -10.74 7.74
CA LYS A 268 -8.18 -9.98 8.81
C LYS A 268 -8.65 -8.53 8.73
N ASP A 269 -9.20 -8.05 9.83
CA ASP A 269 -9.73 -6.69 10.02
C ASP A 269 -8.55 -5.68 10.16
N ASP A 270 -7.74 -5.58 9.12
CA ASP A 270 -6.70 -4.56 9.00
C ASP A 270 -7.28 -3.42 8.16
N SER A 271 -7.53 -2.33 8.84
CA SER A 271 -7.93 -1.07 8.25
C SER A 271 -7.01 -0.68 7.09
N VAL A 272 -7.54 -0.85 5.89
CA VAL A 272 -6.85 -0.55 4.64
C VAL A 272 -6.56 0.95 4.57
N VAL A 273 -5.29 1.33 4.63
CA VAL A 273 -4.81 2.66 4.24
C VAL A 273 -4.65 2.63 2.72
N GLU A 274 -5.65 3.16 2.01
CA GLU A 274 -5.56 3.32 0.55
C GLU A 274 -4.64 4.48 0.19
N GLY A 275 -3.70 4.20 -0.69
CA GLY A 275 -2.99 5.23 -1.43
C GLY A 275 -1.60 5.57 -0.98
N GLY A 276 -0.72 4.58 -0.72
CA GLY A 276 0.75 4.79 -0.78
C GLY A 276 1.35 5.92 0.06
N THR A 277 0.61 6.45 1.00
CA THR A 277 1.08 7.35 2.04
C THR A 277 0.78 6.63 3.35
N GLY A 278 1.85 6.13 3.98
CA GLY A 278 1.79 5.61 5.33
C GLY A 278 1.28 6.65 6.32
N GLU A 279 0.03 7.05 6.22
CA GLU A 279 -0.67 7.57 7.36
C GLU A 279 -1.09 6.38 8.20
N MET A 280 -0.21 6.05 9.16
CA MET A 280 -0.66 5.35 10.35
C MET A 280 -2.02 5.93 10.75
N LYS A 281 -3.01 5.07 10.97
CA LYS A 281 -4.23 5.45 11.67
C LYS A 281 -3.87 6.39 12.80
N LYS A 282 -4.10 7.66 12.62
CA LYS A 282 -4.37 8.54 13.74
C LYS A 282 -5.70 8.08 14.32
N THR A 283 -5.62 7.17 15.27
CA THR A 283 -6.71 7.00 16.23
C THR A 283 -7.06 8.40 16.68
N GLN A 284 -8.27 8.86 16.32
CA GLN A 284 -8.78 10.13 16.83
C GLN A 284 -8.90 10.01 18.34
N THR A 285 -7.81 10.30 19.03
CA THR A 285 -7.86 10.79 20.40
C THR A 285 -7.74 12.29 20.25
N LYS A 286 -8.89 12.93 20.19
CA LYS A 286 -8.99 14.38 20.41
C LYS A 286 -8.20 14.72 21.66
N SER A 287 -7.28 15.67 21.54
CA SER A 287 -6.66 16.42 22.63
C SER A 287 -5.76 15.66 23.61
N THR A 288 -4.62 15.11 23.13
CA THR A 288 -3.45 14.87 23.98
C THR A 288 -2.13 15.04 23.22
N LEU A 289 -2.10 15.89 22.20
CA LEU A 289 -0.90 16.18 21.41
C LEU A 289 0.20 16.91 22.22
N ASP A 290 -0.12 17.39 23.44
CA ASP A 290 0.83 18.03 24.36
C ASP A 290 1.19 17.18 25.57
N ALA A 291 0.68 15.96 25.71
CA ALA A 291 1.03 15.10 26.85
C ALA A 291 2.39 14.45 26.61
N LYS A 292 3.37 14.79 27.47
CA LYS A 292 4.67 14.11 27.52
C LYS A 292 4.46 12.61 27.69
N LYS A 293 5.02 11.82 26.78
CA LYS A 293 4.96 10.36 26.79
C LYS A 293 6.30 9.79 27.25
N LYS A 294 6.25 8.62 27.88
CA LYS A 294 7.41 7.82 28.24
C LYS A 294 7.53 6.69 27.24
N ILE A 295 8.61 6.69 26.47
CA ILE A 295 8.79 5.83 25.32
C ILE A 295 10.00 4.94 25.56
N LEU A 296 9.79 3.63 25.49
CA LEU A 296 10.86 2.63 25.45
C LEU A 296 11.14 2.23 24.00
N VAL A 297 12.37 2.39 23.57
CA VAL A 297 12.82 1.97 22.25
C VAL A 297 13.74 0.77 22.40
N VAL A 298 13.41 -0.35 21.74
CA VAL A 298 14.24 -1.56 21.74
C VAL A 298 14.82 -1.73 20.34
N CYS A 299 16.12 -1.56 20.19
CA CYS A 299 16.81 -1.66 18.90
C CYS A 299 18.22 -2.22 19.10
N GLN A 300 18.67 -3.08 18.18
CA GLN A 300 19.96 -3.75 18.32
C GLN A 300 21.15 -2.79 18.19
N TYR A 301 21.03 -1.74 17.38
CA TYR A 301 22.09 -0.78 17.09
C TYR A 301 21.62 0.64 17.40
N TYR A 302 22.49 1.39 18.06
CA TYR A 302 22.27 2.80 18.44
C TYR A 302 23.62 3.54 18.46
N LYS A 303 23.59 4.87 18.59
CA LYS A 303 24.83 5.67 18.69
C LYS A 303 25.86 5.01 19.60
N PRO A 304 27.16 5.05 19.22
CA PRO A 304 27.77 5.86 18.15
C PRO A 304 27.64 5.30 16.73
N GLU A 305 26.95 4.20 16.52
CA GLU A 305 26.72 3.64 15.20
C GLU A 305 25.71 4.50 14.40
N PRO A 306 25.90 4.69 13.07
CA PRO A 306 25.13 5.66 12.27
C PRO A 306 23.76 5.10 11.82
N PHE A 307 22.86 4.84 12.74
CA PHE A 307 21.51 4.37 12.43
C PHE A 307 20.45 5.45 12.67
N ARG A 308 19.48 5.57 11.75
CA ARG A 308 18.41 6.58 11.79
C ARG A 308 17.52 6.54 13.04
N VAL A 309 17.46 5.41 13.74
CA VAL A 309 16.72 5.29 15.00
C VAL A 309 17.20 6.30 16.03
N SER A 310 18.47 6.68 15.98
CA SER A 310 19.03 7.71 16.89
C SER A 310 18.41 9.07 16.65
N ASP A 311 18.24 9.48 15.39
CA ASP A 311 17.66 10.76 15.00
C ASP A 311 16.18 10.83 15.44
N ILE A 312 15.46 9.71 15.31
CA ILE A 312 14.06 9.59 15.74
C ILE A 312 13.96 9.77 17.25
N CYS A 313 14.82 9.09 18.04
CA CYS A 313 14.81 9.17 19.49
C CYS A 313 15.13 10.60 19.98
N GLU A 314 16.12 11.24 19.35
CA GLU A 314 16.50 12.62 19.69
C GLU A 314 15.40 13.63 19.34
N GLU A 315 14.69 13.43 18.22
CA GLU A 315 13.53 14.24 17.85
C GLU A 315 12.38 14.07 18.86
N MET A 316 12.13 12.84 19.32
CA MET A 316 11.12 12.60 20.35
C MET A 316 11.47 13.34 21.67
N VAL A 317 12.74 13.34 22.07
CA VAL A 317 13.20 14.12 23.23
C VAL A 317 13.02 15.62 22.99
N ARG A 318 13.36 16.14 21.82
CA ARG A 318 13.13 17.56 21.46
C ARG A 318 11.66 17.96 21.53
N ARG A 319 10.73 17.03 21.24
CA ARG A 319 9.28 17.23 21.39
C ARG A 319 8.80 17.08 22.83
N GLY A 320 9.70 16.87 23.79
CA GLY A 320 9.41 16.84 25.21
C GLY A 320 9.02 15.47 25.77
N HIS A 321 9.15 14.40 24.99
CA HIS A 321 8.93 13.02 25.45
C HIS A 321 10.14 12.53 26.26
N GLU A 322 9.89 11.62 27.20
CA GLU A 322 10.95 10.87 27.86
C GLU A 322 11.24 9.62 27.05
N VAL A 323 12.50 9.44 26.61
CA VAL A 323 12.90 8.31 25.78
C VAL A 323 14.00 7.51 26.46
N GLN A 324 13.80 6.20 26.57
CA GLN A 324 14.83 5.24 26.93
C GLN A 324 15.05 4.26 25.79
N VAL A 325 16.30 4.03 25.45
CA VAL A 325 16.73 3.08 24.42
C VAL A 325 17.40 1.87 25.09
N VAL A 326 16.97 0.68 24.71
CA VAL A 326 17.62 -0.59 25.05
C VAL A 326 18.31 -1.11 23.81
N THR A 327 19.65 -1.18 23.84
CA THR A 327 20.46 -1.51 22.66
C THR A 327 21.61 -2.46 23.02
N GLY A 328 22.33 -2.95 22.01
CA GLY A 328 23.54 -3.71 22.21
C GLY A 328 24.78 -2.84 22.38
N TYR A 329 25.94 -3.47 22.64
CA TYR A 329 27.22 -2.79 22.52
C TYR A 329 27.54 -2.49 21.05
N PRO A 330 28.06 -1.28 20.71
CA PRO A 330 28.36 -0.90 19.35
C PRO A 330 29.45 -1.80 18.76
N ASN A 331 29.19 -2.41 17.63
CA ASN A 331 30.10 -3.37 16.98
C ASN A 331 29.95 -3.41 15.44
N TYR A 332 29.10 -2.59 14.86
CA TYR A 332 28.85 -2.54 13.42
C TYR A 332 29.71 -1.43 12.75
N PRO A 333 30.29 -1.64 11.57
CA PRO A 333 30.13 -2.82 10.68
C PRO A 333 31.15 -3.94 10.91
N GLU A 334 32.22 -3.68 11.63
CA GLU A 334 33.43 -4.55 11.67
C GLU A 334 33.28 -5.79 12.57
N GLY A 335 32.22 -5.82 13.39
CA GLY A 335 32.01 -6.94 14.33
C GLY A 335 33.01 -6.95 15.48
N ILE A 336 33.56 -5.80 15.84
CA ILE A 336 34.44 -5.57 16.98
C ILE A 336 33.78 -4.52 17.87
N ILE A 337 33.71 -4.78 19.18
CA ILE A 337 33.15 -3.78 20.12
C ILE A 337 34.03 -2.54 20.08
N TYR A 338 33.43 -1.38 19.94
CA TYR A 338 34.11 -0.09 19.86
C TYR A 338 34.96 0.15 21.12
N GLU A 339 36.09 0.82 20.91
CA GLU A 339 37.00 1.19 22.01
C GLU A 339 36.23 2.02 23.06
N GLY A 340 36.44 1.68 24.34
CA GLY A 340 35.72 2.29 25.45
C GLY A 340 34.40 1.59 25.85
N TYR A 341 33.83 0.75 25.00
CA TYR A 341 32.62 -0.02 25.28
C TYR A 341 32.90 -1.47 25.69
N GLY A 342 31.94 -2.11 26.32
CA GLY A 342 32.04 -3.51 26.74
C GLY A 342 32.68 -3.68 28.13
N LYS A 343 32.80 -4.92 28.61
CA LYS A 343 33.29 -5.29 29.94
C LYS A 343 32.63 -4.51 31.10
N GLY A 344 31.34 -4.22 31.00
CA GLY A 344 30.58 -3.46 32.00
C GLY A 344 30.79 -1.95 31.96
N LYS A 345 31.45 -1.40 30.94
CA LYS A 345 31.55 0.06 30.72
C LYS A 345 30.42 0.55 29.85
N HIS A 346 29.92 1.76 30.13
CA HIS A 346 28.82 2.41 29.37
C HIS A 346 27.57 1.55 29.26
N ILE A 347 27.21 0.82 30.33
CA ILE A 347 25.96 0.06 30.40
C ILE A 347 24.77 1.03 30.35
N ASP A 348 24.82 2.09 31.17
CA ASP A 348 23.86 3.16 31.23
C ASP A 348 24.54 4.49 30.93
N GLU A 349 23.98 5.21 29.94
CA GLU A 349 24.49 6.52 29.53
C GLU A 349 23.34 7.41 29.04
N VAL A 350 23.59 8.70 28.92
CA VAL A 350 22.63 9.67 28.32
C VAL A 350 23.30 10.28 27.11
N ILE A 351 22.69 10.08 25.94
CA ILE A 351 23.18 10.62 24.67
C ILE A 351 22.11 11.59 24.13
N ASN A 352 22.44 12.86 24.00
CA ASN A 352 21.56 13.92 23.50
C ASN A 352 20.16 13.94 24.17
N GLY A 353 20.13 13.67 25.51
CA GLY A 353 18.89 13.63 26.27
C GLY A 353 18.14 12.28 26.26
N VAL A 354 18.60 11.32 25.49
CA VAL A 354 18.06 9.95 25.43
C VAL A 354 18.79 9.10 26.47
N ARG A 355 18.08 8.41 27.33
CA ARG A 355 18.63 7.40 28.24
C ARG A 355 18.90 6.12 27.44
N VAL A 356 20.13 5.62 27.50
CA VAL A 356 20.57 4.44 26.74
C VAL A 356 21.04 3.36 27.70
N HIS A 357 20.41 2.19 27.65
CA HIS A 357 20.85 0.99 28.35
C HIS A 357 21.42 -0.02 27.34
N ARG A 358 22.65 -0.48 27.58
CA ARG A 358 23.33 -1.43 26.69
C ARG A 358 23.34 -2.83 27.26
N CYS A 359 22.71 -3.72 26.51
CA CYS A 359 22.63 -5.14 26.82
C CYS A 359 23.82 -5.90 26.25
N TYR A 360 24.14 -7.02 26.86
CA TYR A 360 25.17 -7.91 26.35
C TYR A 360 24.83 -8.42 24.95
N THR A 361 25.82 -8.33 24.06
CA THR A 361 25.67 -8.77 22.69
C THR A 361 26.98 -9.40 22.23
N ILE A 362 26.91 -10.59 21.64
CA ILE A 362 28.05 -11.21 20.96
C ILE A 362 28.34 -10.39 19.69
N PRO A 363 29.55 -9.88 19.48
CA PRO A 363 29.86 -9.06 18.32
C PRO A 363 29.56 -9.76 16.99
N ARG A 364 29.02 -8.99 16.03
CA ARG A 364 28.62 -9.50 14.71
C ARG A 364 29.84 -9.80 13.85
N GLN A 365 30.32 -11.05 13.86
CA GLN A 365 31.39 -11.50 13.00
C GLN A 365 30.86 -12.09 11.69
N THR A 366 31.76 -12.30 10.70
CA THR A 366 31.44 -12.94 9.42
C THR A 366 31.04 -14.41 9.61
N GLY A 367 29.99 -14.84 8.86
CA GLY A 367 29.42 -16.19 8.90
C GLY A 367 28.04 -16.27 9.50
N SER A 368 27.18 -17.15 8.93
CA SER A 368 25.74 -17.25 9.27
C SER A 368 25.51 -17.62 10.74
N ILE A 369 26.30 -18.54 11.29
CA ILE A 369 26.14 -18.99 12.68
C ILE A 369 26.51 -17.87 13.66
N LYS A 370 27.59 -17.13 13.39
CA LYS A 370 28.00 -16.02 14.24
C LYS A 370 27.03 -14.83 14.20
N ARG A 371 26.40 -14.57 13.05
CA ARG A 371 25.30 -13.60 12.94
C ARG A 371 24.10 -14.03 13.76
N LEU A 372 23.73 -15.30 13.68
CA LEU A 372 22.63 -15.86 14.47
C LEU A 372 22.89 -15.70 15.98
N LEU A 373 24.09 -16.02 16.44
CA LEU A 373 24.50 -15.82 17.83
C LEU A 373 24.44 -14.36 18.27
N ASN A 374 24.84 -13.42 17.40
CA ASN A 374 24.72 -11.99 17.67
C ASN A 374 23.25 -11.59 17.90
N TYR A 375 22.34 -12.00 17.02
CA TYR A 375 20.90 -11.69 17.19
C TYR A 375 20.30 -12.33 18.44
N TYR A 376 20.57 -13.62 18.67
CA TYR A 376 20.02 -14.31 19.84
C TYR A 376 20.57 -13.80 21.16
N SER A 377 21.86 -13.46 21.23
CA SER A 377 22.44 -12.91 22.46
C SER A 377 21.84 -11.57 22.80
N TYR A 378 21.62 -10.69 21.81
CA TYR A 378 20.93 -9.42 22.00
C TYR A 378 19.47 -9.64 22.41
N ALA A 379 18.73 -10.48 21.68
CA ALA A 379 17.31 -10.74 21.98
C ALA A 379 17.14 -11.28 23.41
N ALA A 380 17.97 -12.21 23.84
CA ALA A 380 17.90 -12.77 25.19
C ALA A 380 18.22 -11.73 26.26
N SER A 381 19.30 -10.97 26.10
CA SER A 381 19.76 -9.99 27.08
C SER A 381 18.81 -8.78 27.16
N SER A 382 18.32 -8.25 26.02
CA SER A 382 17.38 -7.15 25.99
C SER A 382 16.02 -7.54 26.56
N THR A 383 15.53 -8.75 26.25
CA THR A 383 14.28 -9.27 26.85
C THR A 383 14.41 -9.42 28.37
N ALA A 384 15.53 -9.97 28.85
CA ALA A 384 15.79 -10.09 30.30
C ALA A 384 15.76 -8.72 31.00
N TYR A 385 16.37 -7.70 30.40
CA TYR A 385 16.35 -6.36 30.95
C TYR A 385 14.96 -5.72 30.90
N VAL A 386 14.27 -5.79 29.77
CA VAL A 386 12.93 -5.19 29.60
C VAL A 386 11.89 -5.81 30.55
N LEU A 387 12.06 -7.09 30.89
CA LEU A 387 11.21 -7.78 31.87
C LEU A 387 11.67 -7.58 33.32
N SER A 388 12.81 -6.95 33.57
CA SER A 388 13.30 -6.68 34.92
C SER A 388 12.55 -5.51 35.56
N LYS A 389 12.68 -5.37 36.87
CA LYS A 389 12.15 -4.22 37.64
C LYS A 389 12.93 -2.93 37.40
N ASP A 390 14.12 -3.03 36.74
CA ASP A 390 14.98 -1.88 36.51
C ASP A 390 14.63 -1.14 35.20
N CYS A 391 13.84 -1.75 34.32
CA CYS A 391 13.36 -1.15 33.09
C CYS A 391 12.09 -0.31 33.34
N VAL A 392 12.27 0.87 33.91
CA VAL A 392 11.20 1.81 34.23
C VAL A 392 11.56 3.23 33.79
N ALA A 393 10.54 4.06 33.64
CA ALA A 393 10.71 5.48 33.37
C ALA A 393 11.38 6.21 34.55
N SER A 394 11.78 7.48 34.36
CA SER A 394 12.49 8.26 35.40
C SER A 394 11.72 8.44 36.71
N ASP A 395 10.38 8.31 36.67
CA ASP A 395 9.50 8.35 37.80
C ASP A 395 9.19 6.97 38.42
N GLY A 396 9.88 5.92 37.97
CA GLY A 396 9.69 4.55 38.45
C GLY A 396 8.41 3.86 37.93
N LYS A 397 7.68 4.47 36.99
CA LYS A 397 6.47 3.89 36.39
C LYS A 397 6.77 3.21 35.06
N PRO A 398 5.87 2.32 34.57
CA PRO A 398 5.99 1.73 33.27
C PRO A 398 5.99 2.77 32.14
N PHE A 399 6.56 2.40 31.00
CA PHE A 399 6.52 3.20 29.78
C PHE A 399 5.11 3.20 29.18
N ASP A 400 4.71 4.33 28.57
CA ASP A 400 3.42 4.48 27.89
C ASP A 400 3.41 3.78 26.52
N VAL A 401 4.58 3.71 25.88
CA VAL A 401 4.76 3.15 24.52
C VAL A 401 6.05 2.36 24.46
N VAL A 402 6.02 1.21 23.80
CA VAL A 402 7.20 0.42 23.45
C VAL A 402 7.34 0.39 21.93
N PHE A 403 8.46 0.87 21.43
CA PHE A 403 8.81 0.85 20.01
C PHE A 403 9.96 -0.12 19.76
N CYS A 404 9.71 -1.16 18.98
CA CYS A 404 10.73 -2.14 18.60
C CYS A 404 11.16 -1.89 17.15
N ASN A 405 12.45 -1.62 16.96
CA ASN A 405 13.05 -1.48 15.63
C ASN A 405 13.91 -2.72 15.35
N GLN A 406 13.46 -3.56 14.41
CA GLN A 406 14.26 -4.67 13.87
C GLN A 406 14.88 -4.24 12.54
N LEU A 407 16.17 -4.50 12.42
CA LEU A 407 16.94 -4.35 11.18
C LEU A 407 16.92 -5.65 10.38
#